data_755cfbbf1b02905aeff6cc33664f8289
#
_entry.id   755cfbbf1b02905aeff6cc33664f8289
#
_cell.length_a   1.000
_cell.length_b   1.000
_cell.length_c   1.000
_cell.angle_alpha   90.00
_cell.angle_beta   90.00
_cell.angle_gamma   90.00
#
_symmetry.space_group_name_H-M   'P 1'
#
loop_
_entity.id
_entity.type
_entity.pdbx_description
1 polymer ?
#
loop_
_entity_poly.entity_id
_entity_poly.type
_entity_poly.pdbx_seq_one_letter_code
_entity_poly.pdbx_strand_id
1 'polypeptide(L)'
;METLYEQFSDPFKEDLDAVLANKKEAYRAADPFPHCCIDNLIADELLEKVVKEFPRPDSKRWKLLESEGTSHRKLITKNAEKLGPYTKHLVGRLSSPYFLQFMEELTGIEGLIPDPYLDAAGLHQIQSGGFLEVHVDFYRHKKLKLYRRLNLLLYMNKDWKEEYGGHLELWNKDLQKRAEYLPIWNRMLVSIIAPHAYHGFPNPIQCPEDTTRKSLAIWYYTSDLPDEVKKEYELHKPDWIKRVGHGHDHDHDHDSDGYA
;
A
#
# COMPACT_ATOMS: atom_id res chain seq x y z
N MET A 1 -7.59 3.86 34.45
CA MET A 1 -7.46 4.42 33.09
C MET A 1 -7.08 3.25 32.21
N GLU A 2 -7.97 2.86 31.33
CA GLU A 2 -7.76 1.76 30.38
C GLU A 2 -6.58 2.07 29.46
N THR A 3 -5.69 1.11 29.26
CA THR A 3 -4.55 1.28 28.37
C THR A 3 -4.99 1.25 26.90
N LEU A 4 -4.19 1.78 25.98
CA LEU A 4 -4.42 1.70 24.55
C LEU A 4 -4.64 0.23 24.08
N TYR A 5 -3.92 -0.71 24.67
CA TYR A 5 -4.00 -2.12 24.34
C TYR A 5 -5.29 -2.78 24.84
N GLU A 6 -5.82 -2.36 25.97
CA GLU A 6 -7.11 -2.84 26.48
C GLU A 6 -8.27 -2.28 25.68
N GLN A 7 -8.22 -0.97 25.34
CA GLN A 7 -9.28 -0.28 24.58
C GLN A 7 -9.45 -0.83 23.16
N PHE A 8 -8.37 -1.22 22.50
CA PHE A 8 -8.37 -1.73 21.12
C PHE A 8 -7.69 -3.10 21.02
N SER A 9 -7.96 -3.98 21.98
CA SER A 9 -7.42 -5.35 21.99
C SER A 9 -7.80 -6.13 20.74
N ASP A 10 -9.00 -5.92 20.21
CA ASP A 10 -9.45 -6.36 18.90
C ASP A 10 -9.88 -5.16 18.05
N PRO A 11 -9.07 -4.75 17.06
CA PRO A 11 -9.41 -3.62 16.20
C PRO A 11 -10.34 -3.99 15.04
N PHE A 12 -10.67 -5.27 14.86
CA PHE A 12 -11.48 -5.74 13.74
C PHE A 12 -12.97 -5.66 14.09
N LYS A 13 -13.77 -5.11 13.19
CA LYS A 13 -15.24 -4.99 13.32
C LYS A 13 -15.96 -6.26 12.92
N GLU A 14 -15.32 -7.09 12.11
CA GLU A 14 -15.86 -8.34 11.61
C GLU A 14 -14.93 -9.49 11.99
N ASP A 15 -15.52 -10.65 12.16
CA ASP A 15 -14.78 -11.89 12.30
C ASP A 15 -13.98 -12.16 11.02
N LEU A 16 -12.66 -12.34 11.16
CA LEU A 16 -11.79 -12.59 10.02
C LEU A 16 -12.15 -13.89 9.28
N ASP A 17 -12.68 -14.91 9.96
CA ASP A 17 -13.15 -16.13 9.32
C ASP A 17 -14.35 -15.86 8.40
N ALA A 18 -15.27 -14.98 8.81
CA ALA A 18 -16.39 -14.54 7.96
C ALA A 18 -15.89 -13.78 6.73
N VAL A 19 -14.88 -12.93 6.88
CA VAL A 19 -14.25 -12.23 5.76
C VAL A 19 -13.58 -13.23 4.80
N LEU A 20 -12.86 -14.24 5.32
CA LEU A 20 -12.25 -15.30 4.52
C LEU A 20 -13.28 -16.03 3.67
N ALA A 21 -14.38 -16.46 4.27
CA ALA A 21 -15.46 -17.19 3.57
C ALA A 21 -15.99 -16.40 2.36
N ASN A 22 -16.00 -15.06 2.45
CA ASN A 22 -16.51 -14.19 1.39
C ASN A 22 -15.46 -13.72 0.38
N LYS A 23 -14.17 -13.66 0.75
CA LYS A 23 -13.13 -13.00 -0.03
C LYS A 23 -12.09 -13.93 -0.65
N LYS A 24 -11.87 -15.12 -0.10
CA LYS A 24 -10.78 -16.02 -0.50
C LYS A 24 -10.82 -16.39 -1.99
N GLU A 25 -11.97 -16.83 -2.47
CA GLU A 25 -12.12 -17.19 -3.90
C GLU A 25 -12.06 -15.96 -4.79
N ALA A 26 -12.70 -14.86 -4.37
CA ALA A 26 -12.66 -13.59 -5.11
C ALA A 26 -11.24 -13.03 -5.23
N TYR A 27 -10.42 -13.13 -4.18
CA TYR A 27 -9.01 -12.73 -4.22
C TYR A 27 -8.24 -13.48 -5.30
N ARG A 28 -8.38 -14.81 -5.35
CA ARG A 28 -7.64 -15.68 -6.28
C ARG A 28 -8.06 -15.49 -7.73
N ALA A 29 -9.36 -15.25 -7.96
CA ALA A 29 -9.94 -15.10 -9.28
C ALA A 29 -9.90 -13.66 -9.83
N ALA A 30 -9.37 -12.71 -9.05
CA ALA A 30 -9.42 -11.29 -9.41
C ALA A 30 -8.54 -10.98 -10.63
N ASP A 31 -9.08 -10.15 -11.52
CA ASP A 31 -8.40 -9.60 -12.70
C ASP A 31 -7.95 -8.15 -12.39
N PRO A 32 -6.68 -7.76 -12.64
CA PRO A 32 -5.67 -8.40 -13.51
C PRO A 32 -4.70 -9.35 -12.79
N PHE A 33 -4.72 -9.44 -11.50
CA PHE A 33 -3.90 -10.30 -10.65
C PHE A 33 -4.58 -10.50 -9.30
N PRO A 34 -4.17 -11.48 -8.47
CA PRO A 34 -4.79 -11.72 -7.17
C PRO A 34 -4.82 -10.47 -6.30
N HIS A 35 -6.03 -9.98 -5.98
CA HIS A 35 -6.29 -8.87 -5.08
C HIS A 35 -7.71 -8.92 -4.53
N CYS A 36 -7.95 -8.24 -3.43
CA CYS A 36 -9.31 -7.99 -2.95
C CYS A 36 -9.42 -6.68 -2.18
N CYS A 37 -10.64 -6.16 -2.16
CA CYS A 37 -11.03 -5.01 -1.38
C CYS A 37 -11.90 -5.45 -0.21
N ILE A 38 -11.55 -5.00 1.01
CA ILE A 38 -12.27 -5.25 2.24
C ILE A 38 -12.60 -3.89 2.84
N ASP A 39 -13.89 -3.55 2.86
CA ASP A 39 -14.37 -2.29 3.42
C ASP A 39 -14.81 -2.47 4.87
N ASN A 40 -14.61 -1.44 5.70
CA ASN A 40 -15.08 -1.35 7.08
C ASN A 40 -14.53 -2.43 8.04
N LEU A 41 -13.36 -2.98 7.79
CA LEU A 41 -12.76 -4.03 8.64
C LEU A 41 -12.27 -3.49 9.98
N ILE A 42 -11.74 -2.28 10.05
CA ILE A 42 -11.11 -1.72 11.25
C ILE A 42 -12.12 -0.87 12.04
N ALA A 43 -12.04 -0.88 13.37
CA ALA A 43 -12.84 -0.01 14.23
C ALA A 43 -12.63 1.47 13.87
N ASP A 44 -13.73 2.18 13.61
CA ASP A 44 -13.68 3.58 13.14
C ASP A 44 -13.02 4.50 14.18
N GLU A 45 -13.25 4.24 15.47
CA GLU A 45 -12.65 4.99 16.57
C GLU A 45 -11.13 4.90 16.57
N LEU A 46 -10.57 3.73 16.25
CA LEU A 46 -9.13 3.56 16.11
C LEU A 46 -8.60 4.32 14.88
N LEU A 47 -9.28 4.21 13.74
CA LEU A 47 -8.87 4.92 12.52
C LEU A 47 -8.93 6.44 12.69
N GLU A 48 -9.93 6.96 13.41
CA GLU A 48 -10.02 8.40 13.74
C GLU A 48 -8.84 8.87 14.60
N LYS A 49 -8.38 8.04 15.54
CA LYS A 49 -7.19 8.33 16.33
C LYS A 49 -5.93 8.31 15.46
N VAL A 50 -5.81 7.31 14.57
CA VAL A 50 -4.70 7.22 13.59
C VAL A 50 -4.67 8.45 12.68
N VAL A 51 -5.81 8.89 12.15
CA VAL A 51 -5.87 10.09 11.28
C VAL A 51 -5.41 11.35 12.01
N LYS A 52 -5.72 11.48 13.31
CA LYS A 52 -5.23 12.60 14.13
C LYS A 52 -3.71 12.59 14.35
N GLU A 53 -3.06 11.46 14.14
CA GLU A 53 -1.60 11.31 14.23
C GLU A 53 -0.87 11.65 12.93
N PHE A 54 -1.59 11.81 11.81
CA PHE A 54 -0.95 12.23 10.56
C PHE A 54 -0.27 13.59 10.76
N PRO A 55 1.03 13.67 10.46
CA PRO A 55 1.70 14.96 10.52
C PRO A 55 1.13 15.90 9.45
N ARG A 56 1.16 17.21 9.73
CA ARG A 56 0.84 18.21 8.71
C ARG A 56 1.77 18.04 7.50
N PRO A 57 1.35 18.37 6.27
CA PRO A 57 2.16 18.18 5.05
C PRO A 57 3.54 18.85 5.11
N ASP A 58 3.67 19.97 5.82
CA ASP A 58 4.91 20.74 6.01
C ASP A 58 5.85 20.15 7.10
N SER A 59 5.45 19.07 7.75
CA SER A 59 6.21 18.47 8.85
C SER A 59 7.52 17.82 8.38
N LYS A 60 8.59 18.04 9.14
CA LYS A 60 9.89 17.36 8.96
C LYS A 60 9.86 15.83 9.21
N ARG A 61 8.72 15.31 9.68
CA ARG A 61 8.50 13.86 9.87
C ARG A 61 8.31 13.12 8.55
N TRP A 62 7.98 13.84 7.48
CA TRP A 62 7.83 13.30 6.14
C TRP A 62 9.16 13.21 5.37
N LYS A 63 9.25 12.22 4.51
CA LYS A 63 10.13 12.19 3.34
C LYS A 63 9.24 12.48 2.14
N LEU A 64 9.58 13.51 1.39
CA LEU A 64 8.96 13.78 0.11
C LEU A 64 9.53 12.79 -0.90
N LEU A 65 8.64 12.04 -1.55
CA LEU A 65 8.97 11.23 -2.72
C LEU A 65 8.51 12.00 -3.95
N GLU A 66 9.49 12.57 -4.60
CA GLU A 66 9.29 13.32 -5.84
C GLU A 66 10.34 12.86 -6.84
N SER A 67 9.89 12.41 -7.99
CA SER A 67 10.74 11.96 -9.07
C SER A 67 10.08 12.36 -10.38
N GLU A 68 10.83 13.01 -11.23
CA GLU A 68 10.34 13.54 -12.51
C GLU A 68 9.63 12.44 -13.32
N GLY A 69 8.38 12.70 -13.70
CA GLY A 69 7.56 11.80 -14.49
C GLY A 69 7.07 10.53 -13.80
N THR A 70 7.42 10.28 -12.52
CA THR A 70 6.98 9.04 -11.83
C THR A 70 6.19 9.27 -10.55
N SER A 71 6.52 10.27 -9.74
CA SER A 71 5.75 10.62 -8.55
C SER A 71 5.81 12.09 -8.24
N HIS A 72 4.70 12.66 -7.78
CA HIS A 72 4.60 14.06 -7.43
C HIS A 72 3.83 14.25 -6.13
N ARG A 73 4.32 15.15 -5.25
CA ARG A 73 3.70 15.57 -3.97
C ARG A 73 3.31 14.39 -3.04
N LYS A 74 4.06 13.29 -3.11
CA LYS A 74 3.87 12.11 -2.26
C LYS A 74 4.75 12.19 -1.02
N LEU A 75 4.12 12.16 0.14
CA LEU A 75 4.78 12.18 1.45
C LEU A 75 4.69 10.80 2.08
N ILE A 76 5.81 10.29 2.59
CA ILE A 76 5.86 9.03 3.36
C ILE A 76 6.54 9.24 4.70
N THR A 77 6.20 8.45 5.71
CA THR A 77 6.91 8.48 7.00
C THR A 77 8.34 7.99 6.85
N LYS A 78 9.28 8.65 7.53
CA LYS A 78 10.72 8.34 7.41
C LYS A 78 11.11 7.01 8.04
N ASN A 79 10.44 6.63 9.12
CA ASN A 79 10.67 5.38 9.85
C ASN A 79 9.53 5.09 10.83
N ALA A 80 9.44 3.82 11.26
CA ALA A 80 8.41 3.35 12.20
C ALA A 80 8.44 4.06 13.56
N GLU A 81 9.60 4.53 14.03
CA GLU A 81 9.74 5.23 15.32
C GLU A 81 8.95 6.55 15.35
N LYS A 82 8.77 7.20 14.20
CA LYS A 82 8.07 8.47 14.04
C LYS A 82 6.55 8.35 14.03
N LEU A 83 6.02 7.13 14.01
CA LEU A 83 4.59 6.88 14.08
C LEU A 83 4.04 7.19 15.48
N GLY A 84 2.80 7.66 15.53
CA GLY A 84 2.08 7.86 16.79
C GLY A 84 1.65 6.55 17.46
N PRO A 85 1.20 6.58 18.72
CA PRO A 85 0.89 5.37 19.49
C PRO A 85 -0.28 4.56 18.88
N TYR A 86 -1.33 5.19 18.37
CA TYR A 86 -2.45 4.51 17.74
C TYR A 86 -2.05 3.88 16.40
N THR A 87 -1.23 4.58 15.62
CA THR A 87 -0.68 4.03 14.36
C THR A 87 0.23 2.83 14.64
N LYS A 88 1.09 2.90 15.65
CA LYS A 88 1.95 1.76 16.06
C LYS A 88 1.10 0.57 16.53
N HIS A 89 0.04 0.85 17.29
CA HIS A 89 -0.88 -0.20 17.73
C HIS A 89 -1.55 -0.89 16.53
N LEU A 90 -2.11 -0.13 15.60
CA LEU A 90 -2.73 -0.67 14.39
C LEU A 90 -1.74 -1.51 13.56
N VAL A 91 -0.52 -0.99 13.31
CA VAL A 91 0.54 -1.73 12.62
C VAL A 91 0.88 -3.03 13.36
N GLY A 92 0.98 -2.99 14.70
CA GLY A 92 1.21 -4.17 15.51
C GLY A 92 0.10 -5.22 15.38
N ARG A 93 -1.17 -4.81 15.29
CA ARG A 93 -2.30 -5.72 15.08
C ARG A 93 -2.31 -6.32 13.68
N LEU A 94 -2.02 -5.51 12.65
CA LEU A 94 -1.87 -5.96 11.26
C LEU A 94 -0.59 -6.80 11.03
N SER A 95 0.32 -6.85 12.00
CA SER A 95 1.52 -7.70 12.02
C SER A 95 1.42 -8.86 13.01
N SER A 96 0.27 -9.04 13.68
CA SER A 96 0.07 -10.09 14.69
C SER A 96 -0.06 -11.47 14.05
N PRO A 97 0.28 -12.55 14.77
CA PRO A 97 0.10 -13.92 14.28
C PRO A 97 -1.32 -14.20 13.78
N TYR A 98 -2.33 -13.68 14.47
CA TYR A 98 -3.74 -13.84 14.10
C TYR A 98 -4.04 -13.23 12.72
N PHE A 99 -3.57 -11.99 12.47
CA PHE A 99 -3.78 -11.35 11.18
C PHE A 99 -2.90 -11.96 10.08
N LEU A 100 -1.68 -12.42 10.41
CA LEU A 100 -0.83 -13.11 9.43
C LEU A 100 -1.47 -14.43 8.97
N GLN A 101 -2.03 -15.23 9.87
CA GLN A 101 -2.78 -16.44 9.51
C GLN A 101 -3.96 -16.12 8.59
N PHE A 102 -4.75 -15.07 8.91
CA PHE A 102 -5.80 -14.59 8.02
C PHE A 102 -5.27 -14.26 6.62
N MET A 103 -4.15 -13.53 6.53
CA MET A 103 -3.52 -13.16 5.26
C MET A 103 -3.01 -14.38 4.48
N GLU A 104 -2.42 -15.36 5.17
CA GLU A 104 -1.96 -16.61 4.56
C GLU A 104 -3.13 -17.42 3.99
N GLU A 105 -4.22 -17.55 4.72
CA GLU A 105 -5.40 -18.26 4.25
C GLU A 105 -6.11 -17.54 3.09
N LEU A 106 -6.22 -16.20 3.17
CA LEU A 106 -6.81 -15.36 2.11
C LEU A 106 -6.03 -15.52 0.80
N THR A 107 -4.71 -15.45 0.89
CA THR A 107 -3.84 -15.33 -0.29
C THR A 107 -3.28 -16.68 -0.77
N GLY A 108 -3.19 -17.67 0.10
CA GLY A 108 -2.50 -18.94 -0.13
C GLY A 108 -0.97 -18.81 -0.11
N ILE A 109 -0.44 -17.73 0.43
CA ILE A 109 1.01 -17.50 0.59
C ILE A 109 1.38 -17.77 2.03
N GLU A 110 2.09 -18.85 2.29
CA GLU A 110 2.51 -19.28 3.62
C GLU A 110 3.83 -18.65 4.05
N GLY A 111 4.08 -18.60 5.37
CA GLY A 111 5.31 -18.11 5.97
C GLY A 111 5.47 -16.59 5.85
N LEU A 112 4.38 -15.84 5.97
CA LEU A 112 4.39 -14.39 5.89
C LEU A 112 5.14 -13.75 7.07
N ILE A 113 6.04 -12.84 6.74
CA ILE A 113 6.87 -12.09 7.67
C ILE A 113 6.53 -10.60 7.54
N PRO A 114 6.10 -9.91 8.61
CA PRO A 114 5.86 -8.47 8.58
C PRO A 114 7.20 -7.70 8.56
N ASP A 115 7.19 -6.46 8.03
CA ASP A 115 8.36 -5.59 8.04
C ASP A 115 8.49 -4.83 9.37
N PRO A 116 9.48 -5.14 10.22
CA PRO A 116 9.68 -4.43 11.47
C PRO A 116 10.22 -3.00 11.29
N TYR A 117 10.76 -2.69 10.12
CA TYR A 117 11.33 -1.38 9.82
C TYR A 117 10.36 -0.43 9.11
N LEU A 118 9.29 -0.96 8.52
CA LEU A 118 8.37 -0.24 7.63
C LEU A 118 9.14 0.55 6.56
N ASP A 119 10.08 -0.13 5.88
CA ASP A 119 10.93 0.49 4.86
C ASP A 119 10.09 0.89 3.65
N ALA A 120 9.98 2.21 3.41
CA ALA A 120 9.06 2.86 2.48
C ALA A 120 7.56 2.58 2.73
N ALA A 121 7.21 1.86 3.80
CA ALA A 121 5.86 1.60 4.30
C ALA A 121 5.44 2.65 5.35
N GLY A 122 4.35 2.39 6.08
CA GLY A 122 3.80 3.29 7.09
C GLY A 122 2.79 4.29 6.53
N LEU A 123 2.70 5.47 7.12
CA LEU A 123 1.75 6.48 6.67
C LEU A 123 2.21 7.13 5.37
N HIS A 124 1.30 7.18 4.41
CA HIS A 124 1.45 7.89 3.15
C HIS A 124 0.41 9.00 3.04
N GLN A 125 0.82 10.15 2.51
CA GLN A 125 -0.05 11.29 2.28
C GLN A 125 0.28 11.93 0.95
N ILE A 126 -0.73 12.13 0.12
CA ILE A 126 -0.60 12.77 -1.19
C ILE A 126 -1.44 14.05 -1.18
N GLN A 127 -0.84 15.16 -1.58
CA GLN A 127 -1.48 16.47 -1.67
C GLN A 127 -2.20 16.65 -3.00
N SER A 128 -3.08 17.63 -3.09
CA SER A 128 -3.73 18.05 -4.34
C SER A 128 -2.72 18.26 -5.45
N GLY A 129 -3.02 17.81 -6.67
CA GLY A 129 -2.09 17.79 -7.80
C GLY A 129 -1.10 16.63 -7.79
N GLY A 130 -1.01 15.84 -6.71
CA GLY A 130 -0.11 14.71 -6.61
C GLY A 130 -0.56 13.49 -7.41
N PHE A 131 0.39 12.69 -7.86
CA PHE A 131 0.16 11.44 -8.60
C PHE A 131 1.28 10.43 -8.33
N LEU A 132 1.05 9.21 -8.75
CA LEU A 132 2.03 8.12 -8.77
C LEU A 132 1.83 7.32 -10.04
N GLU A 133 2.81 7.32 -10.92
CA GLU A 133 2.74 6.58 -12.17
C GLU A 133 2.55 5.08 -11.93
N VAL A 134 2.00 4.41 -12.94
CA VAL A 134 1.78 2.97 -12.89
C VAL A 134 3.13 2.27 -12.91
N HIS A 135 3.33 1.37 -11.94
CA HIS A 135 4.60 0.69 -11.72
C HIS A 135 4.39 -0.67 -11.10
N VAL A 136 5.47 -1.43 -11.03
CA VAL A 136 5.58 -2.66 -10.24
C VAL A 136 6.46 -2.38 -9.04
N ASP A 137 6.06 -2.83 -7.86
CA ASP A 137 6.84 -2.69 -6.64
C ASP A 137 8.15 -3.48 -6.68
N PHE A 138 9.17 -2.97 -5.98
CA PHE A 138 10.39 -3.74 -5.72
C PHE A 138 10.05 -5.03 -4.98
N TYR A 139 10.55 -6.14 -5.47
CA TYR A 139 10.25 -7.47 -4.92
C TYR A 139 11.19 -7.91 -3.80
N ARG A 140 12.25 -7.16 -3.46
CA ARG A 140 13.22 -7.57 -2.44
C ARG A 140 13.51 -6.46 -1.43
N HIS A 141 13.40 -6.78 -0.15
CA HIS A 141 13.82 -5.89 0.93
C HIS A 141 15.35 -5.84 0.99
N LYS A 142 15.95 -4.67 0.77
CA LYS A 142 17.42 -4.51 0.68
C LYS A 142 18.16 -5.00 1.93
N LYS A 143 17.67 -4.64 3.13
CA LYS A 143 18.31 -4.96 4.41
C LYS A 143 18.05 -6.39 4.88
N LEU A 144 16.78 -6.82 4.85
CA LEU A 144 16.40 -8.14 5.36
C LEU A 144 16.63 -9.27 4.36
N LYS A 145 16.82 -8.94 3.06
CA LYS A 145 16.95 -9.90 1.96
C LYS A 145 15.73 -10.79 1.73
N LEU A 146 14.59 -10.40 2.30
CA LEU A 146 13.29 -11.07 2.15
C LEU A 146 12.62 -10.67 0.84
N TYR A 147 11.74 -11.52 0.34
CA TYR A 147 10.94 -11.26 -0.87
C TYR A 147 9.60 -10.63 -0.49
N ARG A 148 9.27 -9.47 -1.07
CA ARG A 148 7.94 -8.86 -0.95
C ARG A 148 6.92 -9.72 -1.66
N ARG A 149 5.84 -10.06 -0.97
CA ARG A 149 4.80 -10.93 -1.48
C ARG A 149 3.44 -10.25 -1.57
N LEU A 150 3.12 -9.41 -0.59
CA LEU A 150 1.83 -8.75 -0.50
C LEU A 150 2.00 -7.27 -0.20
N ASN A 151 1.12 -6.48 -0.79
CA ASN A 151 0.88 -5.08 -0.47
C ASN A 151 -0.50 -4.95 0.19
N LEU A 152 -0.55 -4.34 1.36
CA LEU A 152 -1.77 -3.92 2.04
C LEU A 152 -1.82 -2.40 2.07
N LEU A 153 -2.88 -1.83 1.50
CA LEU A 153 -3.17 -0.40 1.55
C LEU A 153 -4.47 -0.18 2.30
N LEU A 154 -4.41 0.50 3.44
CA LEU A 154 -5.61 0.90 4.19
C LEU A 154 -5.83 2.40 4.01
N TYR A 155 -6.93 2.77 3.36
CA TYR A 155 -7.31 4.15 3.10
C TYR A 155 -8.12 4.75 4.26
N MET A 156 -7.87 6.03 4.55
CA MET A 156 -8.45 6.72 5.71
C MET A 156 -8.97 8.11 5.33
N ASN A 157 -9.78 8.19 4.28
CA ASN A 157 -10.30 9.45 3.76
C ASN A 157 -11.82 9.51 3.91
N LYS A 158 -12.30 10.19 4.96
CA LYS A 158 -13.72 10.49 5.15
C LYS A 158 -14.17 11.45 4.04
N ASP A 159 -15.39 11.26 3.57
CA ASP A 159 -16.03 12.14 2.58
C ASP A 159 -15.23 12.33 1.28
N TRP A 160 -14.38 11.33 0.92
CA TRP A 160 -13.64 11.35 -0.33
C TRP A 160 -14.60 11.21 -1.49
N LYS A 161 -14.57 12.19 -2.39
CA LYS A 161 -15.50 12.26 -3.52
C LYS A 161 -14.88 11.66 -4.78
N GLU A 162 -15.76 11.17 -5.66
CA GLU A 162 -15.38 10.63 -6.96
C GLU A 162 -14.57 11.63 -7.81
N GLU A 163 -15.02 12.89 -7.81
CA GLU A 163 -14.37 13.97 -8.58
C GLU A 163 -12.96 14.33 -8.09
N TYR A 164 -12.56 13.92 -6.87
CA TYR A 164 -11.18 14.13 -6.39
C TYR A 164 -10.19 13.19 -7.07
N GLY A 165 -10.67 12.11 -7.69
CA GLY A 165 -9.81 11.11 -8.33
C GLY A 165 -8.94 10.36 -7.32
N GLY A 166 -7.73 10.03 -7.71
CA GLY A 166 -6.77 9.31 -6.88
C GLY A 166 -7.12 7.84 -6.66
N HIS A 167 -7.98 7.26 -7.54
CA HIS A 167 -8.25 5.82 -7.57
C HIS A 167 -6.93 5.06 -7.69
N LEU A 168 -6.78 3.99 -6.92
CA LEU A 168 -5.72 3.05 -7.22
C LEU A 168 -6.14 2.23 -8.43
N GLU A 169 -5.43 2.39 -9.51
CA GLU A 169 -5.63 1.64 -10.74
C GLU A 169 -4.78 0.37 -10.73
N LEU A 170 -5.36 -0.75 -11.15
CA LEU A 170 -4.67 -2.03 -11.35
C LEU A 170 -4.66 -2.36 -12.84
N TRP A 171 -3.48 -2.70 -13.35
CA TRP A 171 -3.22 -2.86 -14.77
C TRP A 171 -2.65 -4.26 -15.05
N ASN A 172 -3.04 -4.86 -16.17
CA ASN A 172 -2.49 -6.14 -16.60
C ASN A 172 -1.11 -5.98 -17.27
N LYS A 173 -0.48 -7.11 -17.60
CA LYS A 173 0.81 -7.14 -18.29
C LYS A 173 0.81 -6.49 -19.68
N ASP A 174 -0.36 -6.34 -20.29
CA ASP A 174 -0.53 -5.68 -21.60
C ASP A 174 -0.78 -4.17 -21.43
N LEU A 175 -0.56 -3.65 -20.23
CA LEU A 175 -0.71 -2.25 -19.85
C LEU A 175 -2.13 -1.70 -20.08
N GLN A 176 -3.12 -2.53 -19.79
CA GLN A 176 -4.52 -2.13 -19.80
C GLN A 176 -5.03 -2.02 -18.38
N LYS A 177 -5.69 -0.91 -18.05
CA LYS A 177 -6.39 -0.75 -16.77
C LYS A 177 -7.56 -1.74 -16.71
N ARG A 178 -7.61 -2.55 -15.65
CA ARG A 178 -8.61 -3.61 -15.47
C ARG A 178 -9.51 -3.38 -14.26
N ALA A 179 -8.97 -2.76 -13.21
CA ALA A 179 -9.71 -2.42 -12.00
C ALA A 179 -9.24 -1.09 -11.43
N GLU A 180 -10.11 -0.44 -10.65
CA GLU A 180 -9.77 0.77 -9.91
C GLU A 180 -10.56 0.85 -8.60
N TYR A 181 -9.94 1.46 -7.58
CA TYR A 181 -10.49 1.55 -6.24
C TYR A 181 -10.37 2.97 -5.70
N LEU A 182 -11.51 3.61 -5.46
CA LEU A 182 -11.55 4.92 -4.80
C LEU A 182 -11.00 4.81 -3.38
N PRO A 183 -10.07 5.71 -2.94
CA PRO A 183 -9.41 5.62 -1.65
C PRO A 183 -10.28 6.13 -0.49
N ILE A 184 -11.46 5.53 -0.29
CA ILE A 184 -12.43 5.95 0.71
C ILE A 184 -12.06 5.53 2.15
N TRP A 185 -12.85 6.00 3.10
CA TRP A 185 -12.71 5.66 4.51
C TRP A 185 -12.80 4.15 4.75
N ASN A 186 -11.87 3.63 5.57
CA ASN A 186 -11.84 2.24 6.03
C ASN A 186 -11.89 1.20 4.90
N ARG A 187 -11.27 1.52 3.75
CA ARG A 187 -11.09 0.60 2.64
C ARG A 187 -9.69 0.01 2.67
N MET A 188 -9.62 -1.30 2.83
CA MET A 188 -8.37 -2.06 2.78
C MET A 188 -8.28 -2.78 1.43
N LEU A 189 -7.19 -2.55 0.70
CA LEU A 189 -6.83 -3.32 -0.49
C LEU A 189 -5.65 -4.22 -0.18
N VAL A 190 -5.81 -5.51 -0.44
CA VAL A 190 -4.73 -6.52 -0.39
C VAL A 190 -4.45 -6.99 -1.81
N SER A 191 -3.19 -6.93 -2.23
CA SER A 191 -2.78 -7.38 -3.55
C SER A 191 -1.45 -8.12 -3.51
N ILE A 192 -1.27 -9.04 -4.46
CA ILE A 192 0.02 -9.71 -4.67
C ILE A 192 1.05 -8.72 -5.21
N ILE A 193 2.32 -8.92 -4.86
CA ILE A 193 3.45 -8.29 -5.54
C ILE A 193 4.06 -9.32 -6.47
N ALA A 194 4.02 -9.04 -7.76
CA ALA A 194 4.51 -9.91 -8.82
C ALA A 194 4.99 -9.04 -10.01
N PRO A 195 5.84 -9.55 -10.88
CA PRO A 195 6.37 -8.82 -12.03
C PRO A 195 5.33 -8.22 -12.97
N HIS A 196 4.12 -8.75 -12.93
CA HIS A 196 2.98 -8.30 -13.75
C HIS A 196 1.91 -7.53 -12.95
N ALA A 197 2.14 -7.28 -11.66
CA ALA A 197 1.18 -6.59 -10.79
C ALA A 197 1.35 -5.06 -10.84
N TYR A 198 1.04 -4.49 -11.99
CA TYR A 198 1.13 -3.06 -12.21
C TYR A 198 0.02 -2.29 -11.49
N HIS A 199 0.39 -1.23 -10.79
CA HIS A 199 -0.57 -0.38 -10.09
C HIS A 199 -0.07 1.06 -9.95
N GLY A 200 -0.99 2.00 -9.73
CA GLY A 200 -0.69 3.41 -9.55
C GLY A 200 -1.94 4.26 -9.47
N PHE A 201 -1.78 5.57 -9.42
CA PHE A 201 -2.83 6.57 -9.62
C PHE A 201 -2.23 7.72 -10.44
N PRO A 202 -2.10 7.50 -11.75
CA PRO A 202 -1.30 8.36 -12.62
C PRO A 202 -1.96 9.71 -12.95
N ASN A 203 -3.25 9.88 -12.63
CA ASN A 203 -3.94 11.15 -12.80
C ASN A 203 -3.77 12.02 -11.55
N PRO A 204 -3.41 13.31 -11.70
CA PRO A 204 -3.30 14.21 -10.57
C PRO A 204 -4.59 14.30 -9.76
N ILE A 205 -4.47 14.21 -8.43
CA ILE A 205 -5.59 14.33 -7.50
C ILE A 205 -6.13 15.76 -7.53
N GLN A 206 -7.45 15.91 -7.57
CA GLN A 206 -8.14 17.20 -7.65
C GLN A 206 -8.96 17.51 -6.37
N CYS A 207 -8.44 17.15 -5.21
CA CYS A 207 -9.07 17.49 -3.95
C CYS A 207 -8.76 18.94 -3.54
N PRO A 208 -9.53 19.54 -2.61
CA PRO A 208 -9.21 20.85 -2.03
C PRO A 208 -7.80 20.86 -1.41
N GLU A 209 -7.14 22.03 -1.40
CA GLU A 209 -5.75 22.18 -0.93
C GLU A 209 -5.54 21.81 0.55
N ASP A 210 -6.58 21.88 1.38
CA ASP A 210 -6.58 21.49 2.79
C ASP A 210 -6.87 19.99 2.98
N THR A 211 -7.18 19.28 1.91
CA THR A 211 -7.51 17.86 1.88
C THR A 211 -6.34 17.07 1.28
N THR A 212 -6.09 15.87 1.81
CA THR A 212 -5.03 15.00 1.31
C THR A 212 -5.50 13.54 1.27
N ARG A 213 -4.99 12.78 0.32
CA ARG A 213 -5.23 11.33 0.19
C ARG A 213 -4.31 10.59 1.17
N LYS A 214 -4.90 10.06 2.23
CA LYS A 214 -4.20 9.37 3.32
C LYS A 214 -4.34 7.86 3.20
N SER A 215 -3.24 7.14 3.44
CA SER A 215 -3.24 5.69 3.57
C SER A 215 -2.16 5.21 4.54
N LEU A 216 -2.36 4.00 5.06
CA LEU A 216 -1.33 3.18 5.70
C LEU A 216 -0.95 2.09 4.70
N ALA A 217 0.34 1.98 4.40
CA ALA A 217 0.90 0.92 3.55
C ALA A 217 1.71 -0.06 4.39
N ILE A 218 1.49 -1.35 4.19
CA ILE A 218 2.27 -2.43 4.83
C ILE A 218 2.60 -3.46 3.77
N TRP A 219 3.84 -3.94 3.78
CA TRP A 219 4.25 -5.07 2.97
C TRP A 219 4.50 -6.30 3.82
N TYR A 220 4.15 -7.46 3.28
CA TYR A 220 4.47 -8.75 3.88
C TYR A 220 5.42 -9.52 2.97
N TYR A 221 6.32 -10.24 3.59
CA TYR A 221 7.47 -10.87 2.94
C TYR A 221 7.45 -12.37 3.19
N THR A 222 8.26 -13.10 2.42
CA THR A 222 8.67 -14.48 2.71
C THR A 222 10.18 -14.60 2.63
N SER A 223 10.74 -15.61 3.28
CA SER A 223 12.18 -15.88 3.25
C SER A 223 12.65 -16.39 1.89
N ASP A 224 11.76 -17.07 1.15
CA ASP A 224 12.04 -17.62 -0.16
C ASP A 224 10.80 -17.51 -1.08
N LEU A 225 10.98 -17.84 -2.36
CA LEU A 225 9.95 -17.93 -3.39
C LEU A 225 9.85 -19.37 -3.88
N PRO A 226 8.64 -19.84 -4.30
CA PRO A 226 8.53 -21.06 -5.08
C PRO A 226 9.41 -21.02 -6.33
N ASP A 227 10.03 -22.14 -6.71
CA ASP A 227 11.01 -22.19 -7.80
C ASP A 227 10.45 -21.69 -9.14
N GLU A 228 9.17 -21.96 -9.42
CA GLU A 228 8.47 -21.48 -10.62
C GLU A 228 8.31 -19.95 -10.64
N VAL A 229 8.18 -19.32 -9.47
CA VAL A 229 8.03 -17.87 -9.32
C VAL A 229 9.38 -17.16 -9.30
N LYS A 230 10.41 -17.82 -8.75
CA LYS A 230 11.75 -17.25 -8.56
C LYS A 230 12.39 -16.76 -9.85
N LYS A 231 12.29 -17.54 -10.92
CA LYS A 231 12.81 -17.18 -12.24
C LYS A 231 12.14 -15.94 -12.81
N GLU A 232 10.84 -15.82 -12.63
CA GLU A 232 10.08 -14.65 -13.07
C GLU A 232 10.54 -13.38 -12.34
N TYR A 233 10.74 -13.45 -11.02
CA TYR A 233 11.20 -12.34 -10.19
C TYR A 233 12.66 -11.94 -10.45
N GLU A 234 13.53 -12.89 -10.78
CA GLU A 234 14.95 -12.63 -11.09
C GLU A 234 15.14 -11.94 -12.44
N LEU A 235 14.25 -12.18 -13.38
CA LEU A 235 14.28 -11.57 -14.72
C LEU A 235 13.68 -10.16 -14.73
N HIS A 236 12.89 -9.81 -13.71
CA HIS A 236 12.14 -8.56 -13.68
C HIS A 236 12.86 -7.50 -12.85
N LYS A 237 13.18 -6.38 -13.48
CA LYS A 237 13.55 -5.14 -12.76
C LYS A 237 12.27 -4.35 -12.51
N PRO A 238 12.13 -3.67 -11.34
CA PRO A 238 11.03 -2.74 -11.13
C PRO A 238 10.95 -1.76 -12.28
N ASP A 239 9.78 -1.64 -12.88
CA ASP A 239 9.60 -0.81 -14.06
C ASP A 239 8.49 0.21 -13.85
N TRP A 240 8.66 1.38 -14.46
CA TRP A 240 7.69 2.46 -14.49
C TRP A 240 7.15 2.58 -15.90
N ILE A 241 5.84 2.64 -16.03
CA ILE A 241 5.22 2.92 -17.33
C ILE A 241 5.36 4.40 -17.62
N LYS A 242 6.24 4.75 -18.53
CA LYS A 242 6.30 6.12 -19.05
C LYS A 242 5.12 6.32 -19.99
N ARG A 243 4.18 7.21 -19.65
CA ARG A 243 3.11 7.60 -20.57
C ARG A 243 3.73 8.38 -21.75
N VAL A 244 3.44 7.92 -22.95
CA VAL A 244 3.70 8.68 -24.19
C VAL A 244 2.71 9.85 -24.19
N GLY A 245 3.18 11.07 -23.87
CA GLY A 245 2.31 12.27 -23.95
C GLY A 245 2.73 13.49 -23.13
N HIS A 246 3.66 13.39 -22.20
CA HIS A 246 4.28 14.55 -21.57
C HIS A 246 5.68 14.71 -22.16
N GLY A 247 5.76 15.54 -23.23
CA GLY A 247 7.00 15.76 -23.96
C GLY A 247 8.08 16.35 -23.07
N HIS A 248 9.14 15.58 -22.92
CA HIS A 248 10.53 16.04 -22.91
C HIS A 248 11.41 14.79 -23.07
N ASP A 249 11.96 14.63 -24.29
CA ASP A 249 13.05 13.72 -24.57
C ASP A 249 14.28 14.15 -23.78
N HIS A 250 14.64 13.39 -22.75
CA HIS A 250 16.00 13.32 -22.25
C HIS A 250 16.29 11.89 -21.84
N ASP A 251 17.04 11.20 -22.71
CA ASP A 251 17.73 9.98 -22.36
C ASP A 251 18.70 10.26 -21.21
N HIS A 252 18.37 9.79 -20.02
CA HIS A 252 19.32 9.63 -18.93
C HIS A 252 19.19 8.22 -18.39
N ASP A 253 20.26 7.47 -18.59
CA ASP A 253 20.56 6.26 -17.84
C ASP A 253 20.44 6.58 -16.34
N HIS A 254 19.37 6.13 -15.72
CA HIS A 254 19.19 6.26 -14.27
C HIS A 254 19.74 5.03 -13.59
N ASP A 255 20.89 5.21 -12.98
CA ASP A 255 21.42 4.36 -11.92
C ASP A 255 20.31 4.07 -10.88
N SER A 256 20.07 2.78 -10.65
CA SER A 256 19.03 2.23 -9.78
C SER A 256 19.27 2.45 -8.28
N ASP A 257 19.99 3.50 -7.88
CA ASP A 257 20.44 3.73 -6.50
C ASP A 257 19.62 4.72 -5.67
N GLY A 258 18.45 5.14 -6.16
CA GLY A 258 17.64 6.21 -5.56
C GLY A 258 16.84 5.89 -4.30
N TYR A 259 16.93 4.69 -3.70
CA TYR A 259 16.31 4.34 -2.42
C TYR A 259 17.35 3.76 -1.45
N ALA A 260 18.25 4.62 -0.95
CA ALA A 260 19.06 4.33 0.23
C ALA A 260 18.34 4.82 1.49
#